data_afed2d79ccf78986485a2f1d4a26e96e
#
_entry.id   afed2d79ccf78986485a2f1d4a26e96e
#
_cell.length_a   1.000
_cell.length_b   1.000
_cell.length_c   1.000
_cell.angle_alpha   90.00
_cell.angle_beta   90.00
_cell.angle_gamma   90.00
#
_symmetry.space_group_name_H-M   'P 1'
#
loop_
_entity.id
_entity.type
_entity.pdbx_description
1 polymer ?
#
loop_
_entity_poly.entity_id
_entity_poly.type
_entity_poly.pdbx_seq_one_letter_code
_entity_poly.pdbx_strand_id
1 'polypeptide(L)'
;KKQGINFHLQHKVEKVEKIKSGAIVSTSDKVGNKKDFECDVVLISVGRKPNTSGLNLEKIGIELDEKNRVKTNKDFKTNLENIYAIGDVISGPMLAHKAEDEGIAVAENIAGQSGHVNYDTIPGVVYTTPEVASIGKTEEQLKEKNVKYKIGKFSFMANSRAKASDDAEGFVKIWADEKTDKV
;
A
#
# COMPACT_ATOMS: atom_id res chain seq x y z
N LYS A 1 17.46 11.99 0.52
CA LYS A 1 18.52 12.92 1.02
C LYS A 1 19.21 13.65 -0.11
N LYS A 2 19.55 13.01 -1.24
CA LYS A 2 20.20 13.67 -2.39
C LYS A 2 19.37 14.86 -2.95
N GLN A 3 18.06 14.79 -2.86
CA GLN A 3 17.11 15.83 -3.30
C GLN A 3 16.80 16.89 -2.23
N GLY A 4 17.56 16.95 -1.15
CA GLY A 4 17.37 17.93 -0.08
C GLY A 4 16.27 17.57 0.94
N ILE A 5 15.61 16.41 0.82
CA ILE A 5 14.56 16.00 1.74
C ILE A 5 15.16 15.52 3.07
N ASN A 6 14.70 16.08 4.18
CA ASN A 6 15.03 15.64 5.53
C ASN A 6 13.99 14.64 6.04
N PHE A 7 14.44 13.51 6.56
CA PHE A 7 13.59 12.45 7.11
C PHE A 7 13.74 12.40 8.62
N HIS A 8 12.63 12.48 9.34
CA HIS A 8 12.53 12.31 10.78
C HIS A 8 11.68 11.08 11.08
N LEU A 9 12.28 9.89 10.90
CA LEU A 9 11.62 8.62 11.15
C LEU A 9 11.38 8.42 12.65
N GLN A 10 10.35 7.64 13.00
CA GLN A 10 9.98 7.33 14.38
C GLN A 10 9.60 8.56 15.22
N HIS A 11 9.17 9.62 14.55
CA HIS A 11 8.57 10.79 15.19
C HIS A 11 7.05 10.73 15.05
N LYS A 12 6.36 10.95 16.16
CA LYS A 12 4.91 11.12 16.21
C LYS A 12 4.59 12.60 16.11
N VAL A 13 3.72 12.99 15.22
CA VAL A 13 3.19 14.35 15.18
C VAL A 13 2.16 14.49 16.30
N GLU A 14 2.41 15.41 17.21
CA GLU A 14 1.54 15.69 18.37
C GLU A 14 0.55 16.82 18.05
N LYS A 15 1.03 17.86 17.37
CA LYS A 15 0.24 19.07 17.12
C LYS A 15 0.68 19.76 15.83
N VAL A 16 -0.23 20.44 15.17
CA VAL A 16 0.06 21.38 14.09
C VAL A 16 -0.64 22.70 14.44
N GLU A 17 0.10 23.77 14.49
CA GLU A 17 -0.38 25.12 14.81
C GLU A 17 -0.14 26.06 13.63
N LYS A 18 -1.21 26.74 13.20
CA LYS A 18 -1.08 27.78 12.17
C LYS A 18 -0.50 29.05 12.80
N ILE A 19 0.51 29.62 12.19
CA ILE A 19 1.11 30.91 12.53
C ILE A 19 0.95 31.90 11.37
N LYS A 20 1.37 33.16 11.55
CA LYS A 20 1.22 34.20 10.50
C LYS A 20 2.00 33.86 9.23
N SER A 21 3.17 33.23 9.35
CA SER A 21 4.09 32.91 8.25
C SER A 21 4.00 31.47 7.76
N GLY A 22 3.08 30.63 8.29
CA GLY A 22 3.03 29.20 7.94
C GLY A 22 2.44 28.35 9.04
N ALA A 23 3.17 27.33 9.47
CA ALA A 23 2.75 26.44 10.54
C ALA A 23 3.95 25.93 11.36
N ILE A 24 3.69 25.55 12.61
CA ILE A 24 4.61 24.82 13.46
C ILE A 24 4.06 23.40 13.65
N VAL A 25 4.90 22.41 13.34
CA VAL A 25 4.61 20.99 13.54
C VAL A 25 5.40 20.49 14.74
N SER A 26 4.72 20.23 15.85
CA SER A 26 5.32 19.67 17.06
C SER A 26 5.32 18.15 17.02
N THR A 27 6.46 17.56 17.28
CA THR A 27 6.67 16.11 17.22
C THR A 27 7.34 15.60 18.47
N SER A 28 7.19 14.29 18.73
CA SER A 28 7.98 13.57 19.75
C SER A 28 8.61 12.32 19.14
N ASP A 29 9.82 11.98 19.56
CA ASP A 29 10.47 10.71 19.24
C ASP A 29 10.00 9.57 20.18
N LYS A 30 10.52 8.35 19.99
CA LYS A 30 10.17 7.17 20.80
C LYS A 30 10.54 7.28 22.28
N VAL A 31 11.51 8.13 22.62
CA VAL A 31 11.96 8.36 24.02
C VAL A 31 11.35 9.62 24.62
N GLY A 32 10.48 10.31 23.88
CA GLY A 32 9.72 11.46 24.37
C GLY A 32 10.41 12.82 24.15
N ASN A 33 11.53 12.89 23.44
CA ASN A 33 12.13 14.17 23.09
C ASN A 33 11.24 14.91 22.10
N LYS A 34 10.94 16.16 22.44
CA LYS A 34 10.11 17.03 21.59
C LYS A 34 10.96 17.78 20.57
N LYS A 35 10.43 17.97 19.39
CA LYS A 35 11.02 18.79 18.34
C LYS A 35 9.94 19.49 17.54
N ASP A 36 10.14 20.78 17.30
CA ASP A 36 9.27 21.60 16.48
C ASP A 36 9.92 21.86 15.12
N PHE A 37 9.07 21.89 14.08
CA PHE A 37 9.45 22.23 12.72
C PHE A 37 8.57 23.40 12.26
N GLU A 38 9.20 24.51 11.93
CA GLU A 38 8.53 25.62 11.27
C GLU A 38 8.55 25.40 9.76
N CYS A 39 7.42 25.65 9.09
CA CYS A 39 7.25 25.42 7.66
C CYS A 39 6.18 26.32 7.05
N ASP A 40 6.25 26.58 5.76
CA ASP A 40 5.26 27.38 5.03
C ASP A 40 3.96 26.59 4.82
N VAL A 41 4.07 25.29 4.57
CA VAL A 41 2.94 24.40 4.23
C VAL A 41 3.10 23.05 4.90
N VAL A 42 2.01 22.48 5.41
CA VAL A 42 1.93 21.12 5.95
C VAL A 42 1.08 20.26 5.03
N LEU A 43 1.68 19.21 4.47
CA LEU A 43 0.95 18.16 3.75
C LEU A 43 0.66 17.00 4.71
N ILE A 44 -0.62 16.68 4.90
CA ILE A 44 -1.05 15.52 5.68
C ILE A 44 -1.25 14.33 4.73
N SER A 45 -0.37 13.34 4.83
CA SER A 45 -0.38 12.14 3.98
C SER A 45 -0.20 10.88 4.83
N VAL A 46 -1.10 10.70 5.82
CA VAL A 46 -1.00 9.66 6.86
C VAL A 46 -1.80 8.39 6.58
N GLY A 47 -2.28 8.24 5.36
CA GLY A 47 -3.03 7.07 4.90
C GLY A 47 -4.45 7.40 4.44
N ARG A 48 -5.25 6.36 4.25
CA ARG A 48 -6.63 6.41 3.73
C ARG A 48 -7.56 5.72 4.72
N LYS A 49 -8.84 6.12 4.68
CA LYS A 49 -9.93 5.45 5.41
C LYS A 49 -10.96 4.95 4.41
N PRO A 50 -11.65 3.84 4.69
CA PRO A 50 -12.77 3.40 3.87
C PRO A 50 -13.88 4.46 3.90
N ASN A 51 -14.46 4.77 2.75
CA ASN A 51 -15.56 5.73 2.68
C ASN A 51 -16.90 4.99 2.75
N THR A 52 -17.27 4.59 3.95
CA THR A 52 -18.54 3.90 4.24
C THR A 52 -19.60 4.82 4.82
N SER A 53 -19.25 6.08 5.11
CA SER A 53 -20.15 7.07 5.68
C SER A 53 -21.29 7.42 4.71
N GLY A 54 -22.51 7.56 5.25
CA GLY A 54 -23.69 7.95 4.47
C GLY A 54 -24.36 6.82 3.68
N LEU A 55 -23.79 5.61 3.66
CA LEU A 55 -24.38 4.44 3.02
C LEU A 55 -25.46 3.76 3.87
N ASN A 56 -25.64 4.20 5.13
CA ASN A 56 -26.59 3.63 6.10
C ASN A 56 -26.43 2.11 6.28
N LEU A 57 -25.20 1.62 6.26
CA LEU A 57 -24.90 0.19 6.33
C LEU A 57 -25.43 -0.47 7.61
N GLU A 58 -25.39 0.26 8.73
CA GLU A 58 -25.92 -0.21 10.02
C GLU A 58 -27.44 -0.44 9.97
N LYS A 59 -28.18 0.40 9.20
CA LYS A 59 -29.64 0.27 9.09
C LYS A 59 -30.08 -1.00 8.36
N ILE A 60 -29.24 -1.49 7.46
CA ILE A 60 -29.50 -2.73 6.72
C ILE A 60 -28.77 -3.93 7.34
N GLY A 61 -28.03 -3.72 8.45
CA GLY A 61 -27.38 -4.76 9.21
C GLY A 61 -26.08 -5.27 8.60
N ILE A 62 -25.38 -4.48 7.75
CA ILE A 62 -24.05 -4.84 7.24
C ILE A 62 -23.01 -4.68 8.37
N GLU A 63 -22.21 -5.71 8.56
CA GLU A 63 -21.15 -5.72 9.55
C GLU A 63 -19.90 -4.97 9.09
N LEU A 64 -19.37 -4.13 9.98
CA LEU A 64 -18.09 -3.44 9.80
C LEU A 64 -17.04 -4.00 10.78
N ASP A 65 -15.77 -3.86 10.42
CA ASP A 65 -14.66 -4.13 11.33
C ASP A 65 -14.28 -2.89 12.16
N GLU A 66 -13.27 -3.05 13.02
CA GLU A 66 -12.77 -1.98 13.92
C GLU A 66 -12.24 -0.74 13.17
N LYS A 67 -11.95 -0.87 11.86
CA LYS A 67 -11.49 0.21 10.98
C LYS A 67 -12.59 0.75 10.08
N ASN A 68 -13.86 0.42 10.37
CA ASN A 68 -15.03 0.77 9.57
C ASN A 68 -15.01 0.22 8.14
N ARG A 69 -14.35 -0.92 7.90
CA ARG A 69 -14.38 -1.62 6.62
C ARG A 69 -15.49 -2.65 6.64
N VAL A 70 -16.13 -2.85 5.49
CA VAL A 70 -17.15 -3.89 5.33
C VAL A 70 -16.48 -5.26 5.49
N LYS A 71 -17.03 -6.09 6.37
CA LYS A 71 -16.59 -7.47 6.50
C LYS A 71 -17.10 -8.30 5.34
N THR A 72 -16.21 -9.08 4.73
CA THR A 72 -16.54 -10.02 3.66
C THR A 72 -15.91 -11.38 3.91
N ASN A 73 -16.50 -12.40 3.33
CA ASN A 73 -15.89 -13.72 3.25
C ASN A 73 -14.89 -13.77 2.07
N LYS A 74 -14.32 -14.97 1.80
CA LYS A 74 -13.36 -15.20 0.69
C LYS A 74 -13.95 -14.94 -0.71
N ASP A 75 -15.26 -14.99 -0.85
CA ASP A 75 -15.99 -14.78 -2.12
C ASP A 75 -16.57 -13.35 -2.21
N PHE A 76 -16.08 -12.43 -1.37
CA PHE A 76 -16.49 -11.02 -1.29
C PHE A 76 -17.94 -10.79 -0.83
N LYS A 77 -18.64 -11.81 -0.35
CA LYS A 77 -19.98 -11.67 0.24
C LYS A 77 -19.88 -11.03 1.62
N THR A 78 -20.80 -10.11 1.89
CA THR A 78 -21.03 -9.58 3.23
C THR A 78 -21.77 -10.63 4.10
N ASN A 79 -22.19 -10.23 5.29
CA ASN A 79 -23.11 -11.02 6.11
C ASN A 79 -24.55 -11.09 5.53
N LEU A 80 -24.87 -10.30 4.50
CA LEU A 80 -26.12 -10.37 3.76
C LEU A 80 -25.90 -11.09 2.42
N GLU A 81 -26.76 -12.06 2.13
CA GLU A 81 -26.54 -13.07 1.08
C GLU A 81 -26.39 -12.48 -0.35
N ASN A 82 -27.07 -11.39 -0.62
CA ASN A 82 -27.12 -10.74 -1.95
C ASN A 82 -26.29 -9.46 -2.05
N ILE A 83 -25.45 -9.17 -1.04
CA ILE A 83 -24.61 -7.97 -1.01
C ILE A 83 -23.14 -8.36 -0.95
N TYR A 84 -22.37 -7.82 -1.88
CA TYR A 84 -20.93 -7.98 -2.01
C TYR A 84 -20.24 -6.66 -1.75
N ALA A 85 -18.99 -6.70 -1.31
CA ALA A 85 -18.16 -5.52 -1.18
C ALA A 85 -16.73 -5.81 -1.68
N ILE A 86 -16.14 -4.82 -2.37
CA ILE A 86 -14.80 -4.90 -2.98
C ILE A 86 -14.04 -3.58 -2.81
N GLY A 87 -12.77 -3.60 -3.12
CA GLY A 87 -11.94 -2.39 -3.21
C GLY A 87 -11.61 -1.77 -1.85
N ASP A 88 -11.60 -0.45 -1.81
CA ASP A 88 -11.12 0.33 -0.67
C ASP A 88 -12.02 0.22 0.57
N VAL A 89 -13.24 -0.28 0.43
CA VAL A 89 -14.19 -0.44 1.55
C VAL A 89 -14.03 -1.75 2.31
N ILE A 90 -13.22 -2.68 1.82
CA ILE A 90 -12.92 -3.95 2.48
C ILE A 90 -11.47 -4.01 2.98
N SER A 91 -11.07 -5.12 3.58
CA SER A 91 -9.69 -5.35 4.02
C SER A 91 -8.71 -5.48 2.85
N GLY A 92 -7.45 -5.15 3.09
CA GLY A 92 -6.35 -5.22 2.11
C GLY A 92 -5.84 -3.85 1.67
N PRO A 93 -4.91 -3.81 0.71
CA PRO A 93 -4.36 -2.56 0.19
C PRO A 93 -5.41 -1.79 -0.61
N MET A 94 -5.40 -0.46 -0.46
CA MET A 94 -6.31 0.44 -1.18
C MET A 94 -5.69 0.80 -2.54
N LEU A 95 -5.87 -0.10 -3.52
CA LEU A 95 -5.29 -0.02 -4.86
C LEU A 95 -6.38 -0.27 -5.92
N ALA A 96 -6.42 0.55 -6.97
CA ALA A 96 -7.43 0.47 -8.01
C ALA A 96 -7.43 -0.89 -8.72
N HIS A 97 -6.26 -1.38 -9.14
CA HIS A 97 -6.14 -2.67 -9.82
C HIS A 97 -6.53 -3.87 -8.93
N LYS A 98 -6.30 -3.79 -7.59
CA LYS A 98 -6.86 -4.78 -6.67
C LYS A 98 -8.39 -4.79 -6.71
N ALA A 99 -9.01 -3.62 -6.70
CA ALA A 99 -10.46 -3.50 -6.77
C ALA A 99 -11.03 -4.01 -8.11
N GLU A 100 -10.31 -3.82 -9.20
CA GLU A 100 -10.65 -4.35 -10.53
C GLU A 100 -10.62 -5.88 -10.54
N ASP A 101 -9.55 -6.50 -10.05
CA ASP A 101 -9.43 -7.96 -9.93
C ASP A 101 -10.54 -8.55 -9.04
N GLU A 102 -10.83 -7.90 -7.90
CA GLU A 102 -11.92 -8.30 -7.01
C GLU A 102 -13.29 -8.18 -7.69
N GLY A 103 -13.50 -7.13 -8.50
CA GLY A 103 -14.72 -6.94 -9.27
C GLY A 103 -14.95 -8.04 -10.31
N ILE A 104 -13.90 -8.45 -11.01
CA ILE A 104 -13.92 -9.57 -11.94
C ILE A 104 -14.28 -10.86 -11.18
N ALA A 105 -13.60 -11.16 -10.09
CA ALA A 105 -13.84 -12.35 -9.29
C ALA A 105 -15.28 -12.41 -8.74
N VAL A 106 -15.84 -11.28 -8.31
CA VAL A 106 -17.24 -11.20 -7.85
C VAL A 106 -18.20 -11.48 -9.00
N ALA A 107 -17.96 -10.89 -10.19
CA ALA A 107 -18.81 -11.13 -11.35
C ALA A 107 -18.81 -12.61 -11.77
N GLU A 108 -17.64 -13.25 -11.77
CA GLU A 108 -17.48 -14.68 -12.04
C GLU A 108 -18.24 -15.54 -11.01
N ASN A 109 -18.10 -15.21 -9.71
CA ASN A 109 -18.79 -15.92 -8.63
C ASN A 109 -20.32 -15.79 -8.74
N ILE A 110 -20.84 -14.61 -9.10
CA ILE A 110 -22.27 -14.39 -9.33
C ILE A 110 -22.76 -15.20 -10.55
N ALA A 111 -21.93 -15.34 -11.58
CA ALA A 111 -22.19 -16.15 -12.76
C ALA A 111 -22.06 -17.67 -12.52
N GLY A 112 -21.77 -18.11 -11.29
CA GLY A 112 -21.60 -19.52 -10.94
C GLY A 112 -20.24 -20.10 -11.34
N GLN A 113 -19.27 -19.25 -11.65
CA GLN A 113 -17.87 -19.63 -11.90
C GLN A 113 -17.07 -19.58 -10.59
N SER A 114 -15.77 -19.89 -10.63
CA SER A 114 -14.87 -19.88 -9.47
C SER A 114 -13.89 -18.70 -9.55
N GLY A 115 -14.42 -17.50 -9.37
CA GLY A 115 -13.59 -16.28 -9.33
C GLY A 115 -12.77 -16.17 -8.06
N HIS A 116 -11.49 -15.85 -8.21
CA HIS A 116 -10.59 -15.63 -7.07
C HIS A 116 -9.51 -14.60 -7.40
N VAL A 117 -8.96 -13.96 -6.36
CA VAL A 117 -7.85 -13.00 -6.48
C VAL A 117 -6.61 -13.57 -5.80
N ASN A 118 -5.48 -13.56 -6.50
CA ASN A 118 -4.19 -13.87 -5.91
C ASN A 118 -3.54 -12.58 -5.37
N TYR A 119 -3.70 -12.32 -4.10
CA TYR A 119 -3.14 -11.11 -3.47
C TYR A 119 -1.60 -11.09 -3.42
N ASP A 120 -0.92 -12.22 -3.53
CA ASP A 120 0.55 -12.27 -3.60
C ASP A 120 1.09 -11.71 -4.93
N THR A 121 0.25 -11.55 -5.95
CA THR A 121 0.63 -11.03 -7.27
C THR A 121 0.11 -9.63 -7.57
N ILE A 122 -0.45 -8.95 -6.58
CA ILE A 122 -0.89 -7.55 -6.73
C ILE A 122 0.32 -6.63 -6.59
N PRO A 123 0.68 -5.85 -7.63
CA PRO A 123 1.82 -4.94 -7.57
C PRO A 123 1.54 -3.73 -6.69
N GLY A 124 2.57 -3.26 -5.98
CA GLY A 124 2.58 -1.98 -5.29
C GLY A 124 3.52 -1.01 -5.99
N VAL A 125 3.10 0.25 -6.16
CA VAL A 125 3.91 1.28 -6.80
C VAL A 125 3.97 2.53 -5.93
N VAL A 126 5.17 3.08 -5.77
CA VAL A 126 5.40 4.41 -5.19
C VAL A 126 5.84 5.33 -6.32
N TYR A 127 4.96 6.27 -6.69
CA TYR A 127 5.14 7.21 -7.82
C TYR A 127 6.03 8.40 -7.42
N THR A 128 7.26 8.11 -7.07
CA THR A 128 8.30 9.09 -6.77
C THR A 128 9.28 9.20 -7.94
N THR A 129 10.24 10.11 -7.85
CA THR A 129 11.37 10.16 -8.78
C THR A 129 12.65 9.89 -7.99
N PRO A 130 13.31 8.72 -8.18
CA PRO A 130 12.89 7.59 -9.02
C PRO A 130 11.66 6.86 -8.47
N GLU A 131 10.91 6.22 -9.36
CA GLU A 131 9.75 5.37 -9.03
C GLU A 131 10.19 4.03 -8.44
N VAL A 132 9.37 3.46 -7.55
CA VAL A 132 9.60 2.13 -6.98
C VAL A 132 8.37 1.27 -7.18
N ALA A 133 8.52 0.15 -7.88
CA ALA A 133 7.47 -0.85 -8.04
C ALA A 133 7.92 -2.18 -7.45
N SER A 134 6.99 -2.90 -6.84
CA SER A 134 7.25 -4.21 -6.22
C SER A 134 6.04 -5.13 -6.34
N ILE A 135 6.30 -6.43 -6.39
CA ILE A 135 5.28 -7.47 -6.40
C ILE A 135 5.78 -8.65 -5.58
N GLY A 136 4.88 -9.34 -4.90
CA GLY A 136 5.22 -10.50 -4.08
C GLY A 136 5.87 -10.14 -2.74
N LYS A 137 6.71 -11.02 -2.23
CA LYS A 137 7.29 -10.92 -0.89
C LYS A 137 8.63 -10.19 -0.89
N THR A 138 8.88 -9.40 0.16
CA THR A 138 10.18 -8.77 0.37
C THR A 138 11.22 -9.78 0.86
N GLU A 139 12.50 -9.42 0.76
CA GLU A 139 13.60 -10.26 1.26
C GLU A 139 13.49 -10.53 2.77
N GLU A 140 13.04 -9.53 3.53
CA GLU A 140 12.79 -9.66 4.97
C GLU A 140 11.71 -10.69 5.27
N GLN A 141 10.59 -10.63 4.54
CA GLN A 141 9.49 -11.60 4.68
C GLN A 141 9.91 -13.03 4.30
N LEU A 142 10.76 -13.19 3.28
CA LEU A 142 11.31 -14.49 2.92
C LEU A 142 12.23 -15.04 4.01
N LYS A 143 13.07 -14.19 4.61
CA LYS A 143 13.94 -14.56 5.73
C LYS A 143 13.14 -14.95 6.97
N GLU A 144 12.14 -14.18 7.34
CA GLU A 144 11.23 -14.49 8.46
C GLU A 144 10.53 -15.85 8.29
N LYS A 145 10.17 -16.19 7.04
CA LYS A 145 9.53 -17.47 6.71
C LYS A 145 10.51 -18.61 6.47
N ASN A 146 11.83 -18.36 6.61
CA ASN A 146 12.89 -19.33 6.31
C ASN A 146 12.81 -19.93 4.90
N VAL A 147 12.32 -19.16 3.93
CA VAL A 147 12.30 -19.56 2.53
C VAL A 147 13.68 -19.38 1.92
N LYS A 148 14.22 -20.43 1.29
CA LYS A 148 15.48 -20.36 0.55
C LYS A 148 15.24 -19.79 -0.84
N TYR A 149 16.08 -18.85 -1.26
CA TYR A 149 15.91 -18.15 -2.53
C TYR A 149 17.26 -17.84 -3.20
N LYS A 150 17.21 -17.68 -4.50
CA LYS A 150 18.28 -17.11 -5.33
C LYS A 150 17.97 -15.64 -5.61
N ILE A 151 18.99 -14.84 -5.84
CA ILE A 151 18.84 -13.41 -6.15
C ILE A 151 19.38 -13.13 -7.54
N GLY A 152 18.53 -12.52 -8.39
CA GLY A 152 18.94 -11.85 -9.61
C GLY A 152 18.89 -10.34 -9.44
N LYS A 153 19.90 -9.62 -9.93
CA LYS A 153 19.94 -8.15 -9.91
C LYS A 153 20.49 -7.61 -11.20
N PHE A 154 19.83 -6.61 -11.78
CA PHE A 154 20.28 -5.91 -12.97
C PHE A 154 20.19 -4.39 -12.76
N SER A 155 21.30 -3.67 -13.00
CA SER A 155 21.34 -2.21 -12.87
C SER A 155 20.81 -1.54 -14.13
N PHE A 156 20.02 -0.48 -13.97
CA PHE A 156 19.55 0.34 -15.09
C PHE A 156 20.66 1.08 -15.81
N MET A 157 21.81 1.29 -15.18
CA MET A 157 23.01 1.79 -15.86
C MET A 157 23.47 0.90 -17.03
N ALA A 158 23.09 -0.37 -17.05
CA ALA A 158 23.37 -1.30 -18.15
C ALA A 158 22.22 -1.39 -19.18
N ASN A 159 21.12 -0.67 -18.96
CA ASN A 159 19.95 -0.65 -19.83
C ASN A 159 20.06 0.50 -20.83
N SER A 160 19.98 0.18 -22.14
CA SER A 160 20.12 1.18 -23.21
C SER A 160 19.01 2.23 -23.23
N ARG A 161 17.75 1.83 -22.95
CA ARG A 161 16.63 2.76 -22.87
C ARG A 161 16.78 3.74 -21.70
N ALA A 162 17.16 3.22 -20.51
CA ALA A 162 17.38 4.06 -19.34
C ALA A 162 18.48 5.11 -19.59
N LYS A 163 19.55 4.71 -20.28
CA LYS A 163 20.61 5.64 -20.70
C LYS A 163 20.10 6.68 -21.71
N ALA A 164 19.32 6.26 -22.70
CA ALA A 164 18.77 7.16 -23.71
C ALA A 164 17.78 8.17 -23.12
N SER A 165 17.08 7.81 -22.04
CA SER A 165 16.14 8.68 -21.33
C SER A 165 16.81 9.52 -20.23
N ASP A 166 18.13 9.39 -20.05
CA ASP A 166 18.90 9.99 -18.93
C ASP A 166 18.31 9.68 -17.53
N ASP A 167 17.73 8.48 -17.39
CA ASP A 167 17.11 7.99 -16.16
C ASP A 167 17.64 6.56 -15.85
N ALA A 168 18.93 6.48 -15.59
CA ALA A 168 19.62 5.21 -15.34
C ALA A 168 19.84 4.93 -13.84
N GLU A 169 19.25 5.71 -12.94
CA GLU A 169 19.30 5.45 -11.50
C GLU A 169 18.34 4.31 -11.15
N GLY A 170 18.85 3.25 -10.52
CA GLY A 170 18.03 2.16 -10.03
C GLY A 170 18.40 0.78 -10.56
N PHE A 171 17.55 -0.18 -10.31
CA PHE A 171 17.79 -1.59 -10.66
C PHE A 171 16.50 -2.39 -10.62
N VAL A 172 16.51 -3.55 -11.28
CA VAL A 172 15.57 -4.65 -11.04
C VAL A 172 16.22 -5.65 -10.10
N LYS A 173 15.48 -6.14 -9.11
CA LYS A 173 15.89 -7.22 -8.20
C LYS A 173 14.78 -8.26 -8.13
N ILE A 174 15.13 -9.52 -8.29
CA ILE A 174 14.18 -10.64 -8.32
C ILE A 174 14.67 -11.68 -7.31
N TRP A 175 13.71 -12.24 -6.58
CA TRP A 175 13.92 -13.42 -5.74
C TRP A 175 13.18 -14.60 -6.35
N ALA A 176 13.87 -15.70 -6.54
CA ALA A 176 13.29 -16.95 -7.02
C ALA A 176 13.55 -18.06 -5.99
N ASP A 177 12.55 -18.91 -5.77
CA ASP A 177 12.71 -20.08 -4.92
C ASP A 177 13.90 -20.92 -5.39
N GLU A 178 14.75 -21.38 -4.45
CA GLU A 178 16.03 -22.04 -4.76
C GLU A 178 15.86 -23.32 -5.57
N LYS A 179 14.75 -24.03 -5.40
CA LYS A 179 14.49 -25.34 -6.00
C LYS A 179 13.61 -25.29 -7.22
N THR A 180 12.57 -24.44 -7.18
CA THR A 180 11.49 -24.43 -8.18
C THR A 180 11.63 -23.31 -9.18
N ASP A 181 12.53 -22.35 -8.94
CA ASP A 181 12.69 -21.10 -9.70
C ASP A 181 11.41 -20.22 -9.77
N LYS A 182 10.41 -20.51 -8.92
CA LYS A 182 9.22 -19.69 -8.83
C LYS A 182 9.59 -18.30 -8.24
N VAL A 183 9.21 -17.26 -8.97
CA VAL A 183 9.37 -15.85 -8.58
C VAL A 183 8.22 -15.41 -7.70
#